data_4beb1c37591216aa31ea0e6dcdb9bae0
#
_entry.id   4beb1c37591216aa31ea0e6dcdb9bae0
#
_cell.length_a   1.000
_cell.length_b   1.000
_cell.length_c   1.000
_cell.angle_alpha   90.00
_cell.angle_beta   90.00
_cell.angle_gamma   90.00
#
_symmetry.space_group_name_H-M   'P 1'
#
loop_
_entity.id
_entity.type
_entity.pdbx_description
1 polymer ?
#
loop_
_entity_poly.entity_id
_entity_poly.type
_entity_poly.pdbx_seq_one_letter_code
_entity_poly.pdbx_strand_id
1 'polypeptide(L)'
;MIHPLSDVQTDQIGEGTRIWQFAVVLKGAKIGRNCNICAHTFIENDVIIGDNVTVKCGVQLWNGLRIGNNVFLGPNVTFCNDKYPKSGNHDFECLQTVVEDGVSIGANATILPGVRLGKGCVVGAGAVVTKNVSQGITVAGNPAKELVK
;
A
#
# COMPACT_ATOMS: atom_id res chain seq x y z
N MET A 1 3.27 17.86 -8.14
CA MET A 1 2.87 17.78 -9.57
C MET A 1 1.78 16.73 -9.73
N ILE A 2 0.63 17.12 -10.20
CA ILE A 2 -0.48 16.20 -10.52
C ILE A 2 -0.61 16.17 -12.04
N HIS A 3 -0.45 15.00 -12.63
CA HIS A 3 -0.51 14.86 -14.09
C HIS A 3 -1.95 15.09 -14.60
N PRO A 4 -2.16 15.83 -15.70
CA PRO A 4 -3.51 16.18 -16.18
C PRO A 4 -4.37 14.96 -16.61
N LEU A 5 -3.76 13.81 -16.89
CA LEU A 5 -4.47 12.56 -17.19
C LEU A 5 -4.71 11.68 -15.95
N SER A 6 -4.57 12.20 -14.74
CA SER A 6 -4.97 11.53 -13.50
C SER A 6 -6.33 12.05 -13.03
N ASP A 7 -7.09 11.21 -12.32
CA ASP A 7 -8.33 11.59 -11.63
C ASP A 7 -8.05 11.73 -10.12
N VAL A 8 -7.84 12.95 -9.67
CA VAL A 8 -7.50 13.24 -8.27
C VAL A 8 -8.61 14.08 -7.65
N GLN A 9 -9.35 13.49 -6.71
CA GLN A 9 -10.55 14.07 -6.10
C GLN A 9 -10.30 14.62 -4.69
N THR A 10 -9.09 14.47 -4.13
CA THR A 10 -8.71 14.98 -2.81
C THR A 10 -7.81 16.21 -2.94
N ASP A 11 -7.91 17.11 -1.97
CA ASP A 11 -7.00 18.25 -1.78
C ASP A 11 -5.95 17.98 -0.68
N GLN A 12 -6.04 16.82 -0.01
CA GLN A 12 -5.14 16.44 1.09
C GLN A 12 -3.87 15.77 0.56
N ILE A 13 -3.09 16.51 -0.22
CA ILE A 13 -1.84 16.05 -0.83
C ILE A 13 -0.70 16.97 -0.38
N GLY A 14 0.32 16.39 0.24
CA GLY A 14 1.48 17.11 0.74
C GLY A 14 2.34 17.70 -0.39
N GLU A 15 3.05 18.77 -0.05
CA GLU A 15 3.97 19.44 -0.97
C GLU A 15 5.04 18.49 -1.52
N GLY A 16 5.44 18.69 -2.77
CA GLY A 16 6.47 17.89 -3.45
C GLY A 16 5.99 16.53 -3.95
N THR A 17 4.75 16.13 -3.65
CA THR A 17 4.19 14.86 -4.12
C THR A 17 3.89 14.92 -5.62
N ARG A 18 4.21 13.83 -6.31
CA ARG A 18 3.99 13.64 -7.74
C ARG A 18 2.99 12.51 -7.96
N ILE A 19 1.96 12.80 -8.73
CA ILE A 19 0.94 11.82 -9.15
C ILE A 19 0.96 11.74 -10.67
N TRP A 20 1.22 10.56 -11.19
CA TRP A 20 1.41 10.32 -12.62
C TRP A 20 0.10 9.99 -13.32
N GLN A 21 0.14 9.92 -14.64
CA GLN A 21 -1.04 9.69 -15.48
C GLN A 21 -1.76 8.37 -15.13
N PHE A 22 -3.07 8.40 -15.32
CA PHE A 22 -3.97 7.27 -15.10
C PHE A 22 -4.04 6.78 -13.63
N ALA A 23 -3.51 7.55 -12.69
CA ALA A 23 -3.78 7.32 -11.29
C ALA A 23 -5.17 7.85 -10.93
N VAL A 24 -5.86 7.13 -10.04
CA VAL A 24 -7.15 7.55 -9.49
C VAL A 24 -7.02 7.67 -7.97
N VAL A 25 -7.34 8.83 -7.43
CA VAL A 25 -7.30 9.11 -5.99
C VAL A 25 -8.66 9.64 -5.55
N LEU A 26 -9.37 8.87 -4.74
CA LEU A 26 -10.72 9.23 -4.31
C LEU A 26 -10.73 10.33 -3.25
N LYS A 27 -11.85 11.00 -3.15
CA LYS A 27 -12.09 12.06 -2.17
C LYS A 27 -11.92 11.50 -0.73
N GLY A 28 -11.13 12.18 0.09
CA GLY A 28 -10.89 11.79 1.48
C GLY A 28 -9.57 11.07 1.71
N ALA A 29 -8.95 10.49 0.68
CA ALA A 29 -7.60 9.95 0.78
C ALA A 29 -6.61 11.03 1.21
N LYS A 30 -5.63 10.67 2.03
CA LYS A 30 -4.58 11.57 2.53
C LYS A 30 -3.22 11.08 2.07
N ILE A 31 -2.47 11.94 1.42
CA ILE A 31 -1.13 11.62 0.90
C ILE A 31 -0.16 12.67 1.46
N GLY A 32 0.92 12.20 2.07
CA GLY A 32 1.95 13.04 2.65
C GLY A 32 2.81 13.77 1.60
N ARG A 33 3.93 14.30 2.06
CA ARG A 33 4.88 15.09 1.26
C ARG A 33 5.85 14.21 0.48
N ASN A 34 6.34 14.74 -0.63
CA ASN A 34 7.43 14.13 -1.42
C ASN A 34 7.16 12.69 -1.84
N CYS A 35 5.90 12.30 -2.00
CA CYS A 35 5.52 10.97 -2.47
C CYS A 35 5.65 10.88 -3.99
N ASN A 36 5.82 9.65 -4.48
CA ASN A 36 5.82 9.34 -5.91
C ASN A 36 4.76 8.28 -6.19
N ILE A 37 3.60 8.71 -6.68
CA ILE A 37 2.45 7.85 -6.99
C ILE A 37 2.46 7.57 -8.49
N CYS A 38 2.91 6.39 -8.87
CA CYS A 38 3.12 6.03 -10.27
C CYS A 38 1.80 5.73 -11.01
N ALA A 39 1.90 5.57 -12.31
CA ALA A 39 0.75 5.36 -13.19
C ALA A 39 -0.09 4.12 -12.82
N HIS A 40 -1.39 4.18 -13.10
CA HIS A 40 -2.34 3.10 -12.84
C HIS A 40 -2.47 2.69 -11.36
N THR A 41 -2.17 3.61 -10.46
CA THR A 41 -2.42 3.44 -9.03
C THR A 41 -3.87 3.84 -8.72
N PHE A 42 -4.54 3.05 -7.88
CA PHE A 42 -5.86 3.40 -7.33
C PHE A 42 -5.75 3.60 -5.82
N ILE A 43 -6.27 4.70 -5.31
CA ILE A 43 -6.24 5.03 -3.88
C ILE A 43 -7.66 5.35 -3.40
N GLU A 44 -8.18 4.47 -2.57
CA GLU A 44 -9.53 4.61 -2.00
C GLU A 44 -9.61 5.72 -0.93
N ASN A 45 -10.81 6.15 -0.65
CA ASN A 45 -11.12 7.37 0.12
C ASN A 45 -10.69 7.35 1.60
N ASP A 46 -10.48 6.19 2.22
CA ASP A 46 -10.04 6.08 3.63
C ASP A 46 -8.52 5.83 3.78
N VAL A 47 -7.79 5.75 2.68
CA VAL A 47 -6.35 5.45 2.71
C VAL A 47 -5.54 6.64 3.25
N ILE A 48 -4.57 6.35 4.12
CA ILE A 48 -3.62 7.35 4.63
C ILE A 48 -2.20 6.91 4.27
N ILE A 49 -1.47 7.80 3.61
CA ILE A 49 -0.08 7.62 3.17
C ILE A 49 0.77 8.71 3.81
N GLY A 50 1.86 8.31 4.46
CA GLY A 50 2.83 9.22 5.07
C GLY A 50 3.71 9.94 4.04
N ASP A 51 4.84 10.46 4.50
CA ASP A 51 5.79 11.22 3.70
C ASP A 51 6.83 10.31 3.00
N ASN A 52 7.37 10.77 1.88
CA ASN A 52 8.45 10.10 1.13
C ASN A 52 8.09 8.66 0.70
N VAL A 53 6.85 8.40 0.37
CA VAL A 53 6.38 7.08 -0.05
C VAL A 53 6.46 6.95 -1.56
N THR A 54 6.96 5.81 -2.03
CA THR A 54 6.93 5.44 -3.44
C THR A 54 5.92 4.31 -3.66
N VAL A 55 4.91 4.58 -4.47
CA VAL A 55 3.94 3.59 -4.94
C VAL A 55 4.17 3.36 -6.42
N LYS A 56 4.65 2.18 -6.76
CA LYS A 56 4.93 1.81 -8.16
C LYS A 56 3.65 1.50 -8.93
N CYS A 57 3.77 1.37 -10.25
CA CYS A 57 2.64 1.18 -11.15
C CYS A 57 1.78 -0.04 -10.80
N GLY A 58 0.46 0.08 -11.00
CA GLY A 58 -0.49 -1.01 -10.88
C GLY A 58 -0.87 -1.40 -9.45
N VAL A 59 -0.51 -0.60 -8.47
CA VAL A 59 -0.85 -0.86 -7.05
C VAL A 59 -2.22 -0.25 -6.74
N GLN A 60 -3.12 -1.06 -6.16
CA GLN A 60 -4.40 -0.59 -5.64
C GLN A 60 -4.36 -0.56 -4.12
N LEU A 61 -4.73 0.58 -3.55
CA LEU A 61 -4.75 0.83 -2.11
C LEU A 61 -6.20 0.97 -1.65
N TRP A 62 -6.67 -0.03 -0.93
CA TRP A 62 -8.05 -0.16 -0.48
C TRP A 62 -8.28 0.47 0.89
N ASN A 63 -9.53 0.76 1.21
CA ASN A 63 -9.93 1.24 2.54
C ASN A 63 -9.37 0.37 3.67
N GLY A 64 -9.03 1.01 4.78
CA GLY A 64 -8.40 0.38 5.94
C GLY A 64 -6.87 0.39 5.90
N LEU A 65 -6.24 0.80 4.80
CA LEU A 65 -4.79 0.80 4.67
C LEU A 65 -4.15 2.06 5.28
N ARG A 66 -3.14 1.84 6.11
CA ARG A 66 -2.34 2.90 6.75
C ARG A 66 -0.87 2.68 6.42
N ILE A 67 -0.29 3.60 5.66
CA ILE A 67 1.11 3.55 5.21
C ILE A 67 1.89 4.66 5.91
N GLY A 68 2.95 4.28 6.59
CA GLY A 68 3.89 5.19 7.26
C GLY A 68 4.79 5.95 6.28
N ASN A 69 5.87 6.52 6.83
CA ASN A 69 6.83 7.30 6.06
C ASN A 69 7.93 6.42 5.44
N ASN A 70 8.54 6.90 4.35
CA ASN A 70 9.70 6.25 3.72
C ASN A 70 9.41 4.80 3.28
N VAL A 71 8.20 4.51 2.86
CA VAL A 71 7.75 3.18 2.41
C VAL A 71 7.92 3.04 0.91
N PHE A 72 8.35 1.87 0.47
CA PHE A 72 8.42 1.49 -0.94
C PHE A 72 7.46 0.34 -1.23
N LEU A 73 6.54 0.57 -2.16
CA LEU A 73 5.63 -0.45 -2.70
C LEU A 73 6.04 -0.76 -4.15
N GLY A 74 6.51 -1.96 -4.37
CA GLY A 74 6.91 -2.44 -5.69
C GLY A 74 5.75 -2.56 -6.68
N PRO A 75 6.03 -2.71 -8.00
CA PRO A 75 4.98 -2.83 -9.01
C PRO A 75 4.04 -3.99 -8.70
N ASN A 76 2.75 -3.74 -8.89
CA ASN A 76 1.69 -4.73 -8.75
C ASN A 76 1.61 -5.39 -7.37
N VAL A 77 2.11 -4.77 -6.32
CA VAL A 77 1.86 -5.19 -4.94
C VAL A 77 0.35 -5.18 -4.71
N THR A 78 -0.16 -6.25 -4.12
CA THR A 78 -1.59 -6.44 -3.86
C THR A 78 -1.87 -6.38 -2.37
N PHE A 79 -2.74 -5.47 -1.96
CA PHE A 79 -3.32 -5.46 -0.62
C PHE A 79 -4.74 -6.04 -0.68
N CYS A 80 -5.13 -6.73 0.38
CA CYS A 80 -6.48 -7.23 0.57
C CYS A 80 -7.07 -6.61 1.84
N ASN A 81 -8.35 -6.27 1.84
CA ASN A 81 -9.03 -5.75 3.03
C ASN A 81 -10.27 -6.56 3.43
N ASP A 82 -10.63 -7.57 2.66
CA ASP A 82 -11.69 -8.52 2.95
C ASP A 82 -11.11 -9.92 3.13
N LYS A 83 -11.26 -10.47 4.33
CA LYS A 83 -10.73 -11.79 4.69
C LYS A 83 -11.52 -12.95 4.03
N TYR A 84 -12.80 -12.73 3.79
CA TYR A 84 -13.70 -13.73 3.22
C TYR A 84 -14.49 -13.13 2.05
N PRO A 85 -13.81 -12.81 0.93
CA PRO A 85 -14.41 -12.09 -0.16
C PRO A 85 -15.56 -12.90 -0.80
N LYS A 86 -16.69 -12.24 -0.96
CA LYS A 86 -17.87 -12.82 -1.58
C LYS A 86 -18.63 -11.73 -2.34
N SER A 87 -18.99 -12.02 -3.58
CA SER A 87 -19.77 -11.08 -4.39
C SER A 87 -21.10 -10.71 -3.70
N GLY A 88 -21.41 -9.42 -3.68
CA GLY A 88 -22.64 -8.90 -3.07
C GLY A 88 -22.67 -8.95 -1.54
N ASN A 89 -21.55 -9.22 -0.88
CA ASN A 89 -21.46 -9.12 0.57
C ASN A 89 -21.22 -7.66 0.97
N HIS A 90 -22.27 -6.97 1.40
CA HIS A 90 -22.19 -5.57 1.84
C HIS A 90 -21.81 -5.44 3.33
N ASP A 91 -21.78 -6.53 4.07
CA ASP A 91 -21.54 -6.59 5.51
C ASP A 91 -20.13 -7.13 5.84
N PHE A 92 -19.18 -7.04 4.90
CA PHE A 92 -17.81 -7.49 5.16
C PHE A 92 -17.11 -6.58 6.19
N GLU A 93 -16.31 -7.18 7.04
CA GLU A 93 -15.45 -6.46 7.97
C GLU A 93 -14.21 -5.93 7.23
N CYS A 94 -14.10 -4.61 7.14
CA CYS A 94 -12.90 -3.97 6.58
C CYS A 94 -11.77 -3.99 7.60
N LEU A 95 -10.85 -4.94 7.47
CA LEU A 95 -9.72 -5.06 8.37
C LEU A 95 -8.64 -4.02 8.01
N GLN A 96 -8.14 -3.33 9.04
CA GLN A 96 -7.07 -2.37 8.87
C GLN A 96 -5.73 -3.09 8.67
N THR A 97 -5.04 -2.76 7.58
CA THR A 97 -3.66 -3.18 7.30
C THR A 97 -2.72 -2.02 7.56
N VAL A 98 -1.65 -2.27 8.29
CA VAL A 98 -0.68 -1.24 8.69
C VAL A 98 0.69 -1.56 8.12
N VAL A 99 1.24 -0.60 7.40
CA VAL A 99 2.62 -0.63 6.89
C VAL A 99 3.40 0.46 7.62
N GLU A 100 4.29 0.06 8.51
CA GLU A 100 5.05 1.02 9.33
C GLU A 100 6.17 1.69 8.51
N ASP A 101 6.83 2.67 9.12
CA ASP A 101 7.87 3.45 8.48
C ASP A 101 9.01 2.57 7.94
N GLY A 102 9.54 2.94 6.78
CA GLY A 102 10.72 2.32 6.19
C GLY A 102 10.52 0.92 5.63
N VAL A 103 9.30 0.41 5.57
CA VAL A 103 9.00 -0.89 4.98
C VAL A 103 9.20 -0.87 3.47
N SER A 104 9.78 -1.95 2.94
CA SER A 104 9.93 -2.18 1.50
C SER A 104 9.20 -3.47 1.09
N ILE A 105 8.34 -3.37 0.09
CA ILE A 105 7.59 -4.51 -0.42
C ILE A 105 7.96 -4.73 -1.89
N GLY A 106 8.47 -5.92 -2.18
CA GLY A 106 8.89 -6.32 -3.52
C GLY A 106 7.71 -6.51 -4.48
N ALA A 107 8.00 -6.49 -5.78
CA ALA A 107 7.01 -6.62 -6.85
C ALA A 107 6.12 -7.85 -6.68
N ASN A 108 4.83 -7.72 -7.01
CA ASN A 108 3.84 -8.80 -7.00
C ASN A 108 3.64 -9.50 -5.64
N ALA A 109 4.10 -8.94 -4.55
CA ALA A 109 3.79 -9.47 -3.22
C ALA A 109 2.31 -9.23 -2.89
N THR A 110 1.73 -10.13 -2.10
CA THR A 110 0.34 -10.04 -1.62
C THR A 110 0.33 -9.92 -0.11
N ILE A 111 -0.36 -8.93 0.41
CA ILE A 111 -0.50 -8.68 1.84
C ILE A 111 -1.95 -8.96 2.23
N LEU A 112 -2.17 -9.96 3.09
CA LEU A 112 -3.51 -10.36 3.52
C LEU A 112 -4.13 -9.34 4.48
N PRO A 113 -5.48 -9.33 4.60
CA PRO A 113 -6.18 -8.36 5.43
C PRO A 113 -5.74 -8.40 6.91
N GLY A 114 -5.61 -7.23 7.51
CA GLY A 114 -5.31 -7.11 8.93
C GLY A 114 -3.85 -7.33 9.32
N VAL A 115 -2.97 -7.54 8.34
CA VAL A 115 -1.53 -7.72 8.58
C VAL A 115 -0.87 -6.40 9.00
N ARG A 116 0.03 -6.46 9.97
CA ARG A 116 0.91 -5.37 10.35
C ARG A 116 2.33 -5.68 9.90
N LEU A 117 2.89 -4.81 9.07
CA LEU A 117 4.30 -4.86 8.65
C LEU A 117 5.11 -3.91 9.52
N GLY A 118 5.98 -4.47 10.36
CA GLY A 118 6.79 -3.73 11.33
C GLY A 118 7.85 -2.86 10.66
N LYS A 119 8.24 -1.80 11.35
CA LYS A 119 9.19 -0.77 10.89
C LYS A 119 10.42 -1.39 10.23
N GLY A 120 10.73 -0.93 9.02
CA GLY A 120 11.93 -1.34 8.28
C GLY A 120 11.95 -2.80 7.82
N CYS A 121 10.85 -3.56 7.96
CA CYS A 121 10.82 -4.91 7.43
C CYS A 121 10.86 -4.92 5.90
N VAL A 122 11.26 -6.05 5.34
CA VAL A 122 11.34 -6.24 3.88
C VAL A 122 10.51 -7.45 3.48
N VAL A 123 9.64 -7.26 2.50
CA VAL A 123 8.86 -8.33 1.89
C VAL A 123 9.41 -8.64 0.50
N GLY A 124 9.85 -9.86 0.30
CA GLY A 124 10.40 -10.32 -0.98
C GLY A 124 9.37 -10.28 -2.10
N ALA A 125 9.84 -10.12 -3.34
CA ALA A 125 8.98 -10.16 -4.52
C ALA A 125 8.19 -11.48 -4.59
N GLY A 126 6.91 -11.39 -4.95
CA GLY A 126 6.03 -12.55 -5.07
C GLY A 126 5.63 -13.23 -3.76
N ALA A 127 6.02 -12.68 -2.62
CA ALA A 127 5.65 -13.24 -1.32
C ALA A 127 4.15 -13.10 -1.03
N VAL A 128 3.59 -14.05 -0.27
CA VAL A 128 2.23 -13.94 0.27
C VAL A 128 2.32 -13.84 1.78
N VAL A 129 2.13 -12.64 2.30
CA VAL A 129 2.25 -12.33 3.73
C VAL A 129 0.93 -12.61 4.42
N THR A 130 0.90 -13.63 5.25
CA THR A 130 -0.31 -14.14 5.93
C THR A 130 -0.36 -13.77 7.41
N LYS A 131 0.73 -13.25 7.97
CA LYS A 131 0.90 -12.91 9.39
C LYS A 131 1.68 -11.62 9.54
N ASN A 132 1.57 -11.00 10.71
CA ASN A 132 2.37 -9.83 11.04
C ASN A 132 3.87 -10.12 10.90
N VAL A 133 4.60 -9.13 10.43
CA VAL A 133 6.05 -9.17 10.29
C VAL A 133 6.67 -8.22 11.30
N SER A 134 7.60 -8.73 12.10
CA SER A 134 8.28 -7.94 13.12
C SER A 134 9.24 -6.92 12.49
N GLN A 135 9.55 -5.88 13.25
CA GLN A 135 10.49 -4.82 12.85
C GLN A 135 11.81 -5.40 12.34
N GLY A 136 12.30 -4.90 11.23
CA GLY A 136 13.61 -5.21 10.67
C GLY A 136 13.75 -6.61 10.06
N ILE A 137 12.69 -7.40 10.05
CA ILE A 137 12.72 -8.78 9.53
C ILE A 137 12.50 -8.77 8.01
N THR A 138 13.20 -9.66 7.32
CA THR A 138 12.96 -9.94 5.90
C THR A 138 12.16 -11.24 5.77
N VAL A 139 11.06 -11.19 5.03
CA VAL A 139 10.22 -12.38 4.73
C VAL A 139 10.12 -12.59 3.23
N ALA A 140 9.96 -13.83 2.82
CA ALA A 140 9.75 -14.22 1.42
C ALA A 140 8.98 -15.53 1.31
N GLY A 141 8.46 -15.79 0.12
CA GLY A 141 7.77 -17.05 -0.21
C GLY A 141 6.27 -17.02 0.01
N ASN A 142 5.62 -18.17 -0.20
CA ASN A 142 4.17 -18.38 -0.02
C ASN A 142 3.92 -19.68 0.75
N PRO A 143 3.44 -19.64 1.99
CA PRO A 143 3.30 -18.44 2.82
C PRO A 143 4.67 -17.81 3.13
N ALA A 144 4.70 -16.49 3.27
CA ALA A 144 5.93 -15.78 3.56
C ALA A 144 6.50 -16.20 4.93
N LYS A 145 7.79 -16.46 4.94
CA LYS A 145 8.56 -16.84 6.14
C LYS A 145 9.82 -16.00 6.24
N GLU A 146 10.30 -15.83 7.46
CA GLU A 146 11.54 -15.13 7.71
C GLU A 146 12.71 -15.79 6.96
N LEU A 147 13.50 -14.96 6.28
CA LEU A 147 14.78 -15.38 5.74
C LEU A 147 15.84 -15.29 6.82
N VAL A 148 16.34 -16.44 7.23
CA VAL A 148 17.48 -16.53 8.16
C VAL A 148 18.77 -16.28 7.35
N LYS A 149 19.56 -15.29 7.79
CA LYS A 149 20.85 -14.98 7.20
C LYS A 149 21.92 -15.92 7.72
#